data_acf18a79ab64e46e8687cb486bcdbbb8
#
_entry.id   acf18a79ab64e46e8687cb486bcdbbb8
#
_cell.length_a   1.000
_cell.length_b   1.000
_cell.length_c   1.000
_cell.angle_alpha   90.00
_cell.angle_beta   90.00
_cell.angle_gamma   90.00
#
_symmetry.space_group_name_H-M   'P 1'
#
loop_
_entity.id
_entity.type
_entity.pdbx_description
1 polymer ?
#
loop_
_entity_poly.entity_id
_entity_poly.type
_entity_poly.pdbx_seq_one_letter_code
_entity_poly.pdbx_strand_id
1 'polypeptide(L)'
;MINKYIITLILCLMSVLPIQASGHQEGGKVDAKEIVFHHVQDAYEWHITSWGDKHFSISLPIILYSSDTGWHCFSSSHLLHAEGNTYEGFKIATEGDYEGKIVEIKPNGEEVRPFDISITKTVLSLFINCLVVIGVILYTARWYKKQTPESPAPKGFIGFMEMFIMMVEEDVIKSCVGKDYKKFSPYLLTAFFFIFVNNVMGLIPVFPGGGNVTGNIAITMVLALCTFVAVNVFGTKEYWKEILWPEVPTFLKCPIPLMPAIELFGIFTKPFALMIRLFANIMAGHSIILALTSIIFVTASMGAAISTSMSIVSVLFSIFMNCVEVLVAFIQAYVFTMLSSVFIGMSRVEGHHH
;
A
#
# COMPACT_ATOMS: atom_id res chain seq x y z
N MET A 1 -31.22 8.70 -12.33
CA MET A 1 -30.05 8.37 -13.17
C MET A 1 -29.01 9.49 -13.24
N ILE A 2 -29.42 10.75 -13.31
CA ILE A 2 -28.51 11.93 -13.43
C ILE A 2 -27.52 12.05 -12.26
N ASN A 3 -27.92 11.72 -11.01
CA ASN A 3 -27.03 11.80 -9.84
C ASN A 3 -25.81 10.84 -9.85
N LYS A 4 -25.88 9.71 -10.57
CA LYS A 4 -24.75 8.77 -10.64
C LYS A 4 -23.63 9.31 -11.54
N TYR A 5 -23.99 9.92 -12.67
CA TYR A 5 -23.02 10.54 -13.59
C TYR A 5 -22.37 11.79 -13.00
N ILE A 6 -23.12 12.55 -12.19
CA ILE A 6 -22.59 13.73 -11.49
C ILE A 6 -21.56 13.33 -10.44
N ILE A 7 -21.82 12.25 -9.67
CA ILE A 7 -20.85 11.74 -8.68
C ILE A 7 -19.58 11.22 -9.36
N THR A 8 -19.73 10.51 -10.47
CA THR A 8 -18.57 10.02 -11.25
C THR A 8 -17.80 11.18 -11.88
N LEU A 9 -18.50 12.20 -12.38
CA LEU A 9 -17.88 13.41 -12.93
C LEU A 9 -17.15 14.21 -11.84
N ILE A 10 -17.74 14.34 -10.66
CA ILE A 10 -17.11 15.02 -9.51
C ILE A 10 -15.88 14.26 -9.01
N LEU A 11 -15.93 12.91 -8.94
CA LEU A 11 -14.77 12.08 -8.62
C LEU A 11 -13.66 12.20 -9.67
N CYS A 12 -14.01 12.21 -10.96
CA CYS A 12 -13.04 12.48 -12.02
C CYS A 12 -12.51 13.92 -12.00
N LEU A 13 -13.34 14.93 -11.70
CA LEU A 13 -12.90 16.31 -11.58
C LEU A 13 -11.99 16.53 -10.36
N MET A 14 -12.27 15.86 -9.24
CA MET A 14 -11.41 15.92 -8.05
C MET A 14 -10.04 15.27 -8.27
N SER A 15 -9.93 14.28 -9.16
CA SER A 15 -8.65 13.68 -9.54
C SER A 15 -7.80 14.56 -10.47
N VAL A 16 -8.42 15.61 -11.07
CA VAL A 16 -7.77 16.55 -12.01
C VAL A 16 -7.39 17.87 -11.32
N LEU A 17 -7.77 18.07 -10.04
CA LEU A 17 -7.29 19.25 -9.30
C LEU A 17 -5.75 19.22 -9.29
N PRO A 18 -5.08 20.27 -9.83
CA PRO A 18 -3.64 20.31 -9.81
C PRO A 18 -3.19 20.25 -8.35
N ILE A 19 -2.42 19.23 -8.01
CA ILE A 19 -1.61 19.26 -6.81
C ILE A 19 -0.67 20.42 -7.03
N GLN A 20 -0.98 21.58 -6.45
CA GLN A 20 -0.01 22.65 -6.38
C GLN A 20 1.09 22.17 -5.44
N ALA A 21 2.09 21.53 -6.03
CA ALA A 21 3.37 21.36 -5.38
C ALA A 21 3.91 22.78 -5.18
N SER A 22 3.84 23.28 -3.95
CA SER A 22 4.44 24.53 -3.53
C SER A 22 5.96 24.33 -3.46
N GLY A 23 6.58 24.28 -4.62
CA GLY A 23 8.01 24.46 -4.75
C GLY A 23 8.30 25.94 -4.87
N HIS A 24 8.58 26.62 -3.78
CA HIS A 24 9.29 27.88 -3.83
C HIS A 24 10.73 27.59 -4.22
N GLN A 25 11.03 27.65 -5.53
CA GLN A 25 12.38 27.89 -6.01
C GLN A 25 12.33 28.98 -7.08
N GLU A 26 12.93 30.09 -6.74
CA GLU A 26 13.31 31.13 -7.67
C GLU A 26 14.17 30.52 -8.79
N GLY A 27 13.67 30.54 -10.04
CA GLY A 27 14.50 30.46 -11.25
C GLY A 27 15.25 29.15 -11.55
N GLY A 28 15.06 28.06 -10.80
CA GLY A 28 15.71 26.77 -11.00
C GLY A 28 14.95 25.84 -11.93
N LYS A 29 15.63 25.01 -12.71
CA LYS A 29 15.05 23.89 -13.46
C LYS A 29 14.32 22.97 -12.47
N VAL A 30 13.02 22.83 -12.62
CA VAL A 30 12.20 21.92 -11.83
C VAL A 30 12.68 20.48 -12.12
N ASP A 31 13.31 19.85 -11.15
CA ASP A 31 13.69 18.43 -11.29
C ASP A 31 12.49 17.54 -11.02
N ALA A 32 11.91 17.02 -12.10
CA ALA A 32 10.77 16.11 -12.03
C ALA A 32 11.03 14.88 -11.15
N LYS A 33 12.30 14.45 -11.04
CA LYS A 33 12.69 13.32 -10.20
C LYS A 33 12.53 13.66 -8.71
N GLU A 34 12.96 14.84 -8.30
CA GLU A 34 12.85 15.31 -6.91
C GLU A 34 11.39 15.44 -6.48
N ILE A 35 10.52 16.00 -7.33
CA ILE A 35 9.08 16.10 -7.07
C ILE A 35 8.44 14.72 -6.87
N VAL A 36 8.75 13.76 -7.77
CA VAL A 36 8.21 12.40 -7.70
C VAL A 36 8.66 11.72 -6.42
N PHE A 37 9.95 11.76 -6.09
CA PHE A 37 10.46 11.10 -4.89
C PHE A 37 9.90 11.70 -3.60
N HIS A 38 9.86 13.01 -3.49
CA HIS A 38 9.34 13.70 -2.30
C HIS A 38 7.86 13.40 -2.03
N HIS A 39 7.06 13.19 -3.09
CA HIS A 39 5.63 12.90 -2.95
C HIS A 39 5.32 11.45 -2.56
N VAL A 40 6.17 10.52 -2.98
CA VAL A 40 6.01 9.08 -2.74
C VAL A 40 6.57 8.65 -1.39
N GLN A 41 7.55 9.39 -0.86
CA GLN A 41 8.17 9.11 0.42
C GLN A 41 7.23 9.34 1.60
N ASP A 42 7.48 8.63 2.68
CA ASP A 42 6.79 8.80 3.95
C ASP A 42 7.26 10.09 4.64
N ALA A 43 6.35 10.80 5.30
CA ALA A 43 6.60 12.08 5.93
C ALA A 43 6.04 12.13 7.36
N TYR A 44 6.64 12.99 8.21
CA TYR A 44 6.17 13.26 9.57
C TYR A 44 5.09 14.34 9.62
N GLU A 45 4.62 14.81 8.47
CA GLU A 45 3.57 15.78 8.30
C GLU A 45 2.62 15.34 7.20
N TRP A 46 1.31 15.58 7.35
CA TRP A 46 0.35 15.34 6.30
C TRP A 46 -0.13 16.67 5.73
N HIS A 47 0.43 17.05 4.60
CA HIS A 47 -0.01 18.22 3.86
C HIS A 47 -1.38 17.97 3.23
N ILE A 48 -2.37 18.83 3.55
CA ILE A 48 -3.74 18.73 3.03
C ILE A 48 -3.91 19.60 1.81
N THR A 49 -3.60 20.91 1.93
CA THR A 49 -3.76 21.90 0.86
C THR A 49 -2.94 23.15 1.16
N SER A 50 -2.61 23.88 0.11
CA SER A 50 -2.01 25.20 0.20
C SER A 50 -2.97 26.22 -0.41
N TRP A 51 -3.25 27.32 0.30
CA TRP A 51 -4.05 28.42 -0.21
C TRP A 51 -3.25 29.72 -0.09
N GLY A 52 -2.65 30.16 -1.20
CA GLY A 52 -1.68 31.27 -1.18
C GLY A 52 -0.46 30.90 -0.34
N ASP A 53 -0.07 31.79 0.59
CA ASP A 53 1.07 31.58 1.50
C ASP A 53 0.75 30.72 2.74
N LYS A 54 -0.50 30.26 2.88
CA LYS A 54 -0.91 29.44 4.02
C LYS A 54 -0.91 27.96 3.63
N HIS A 55 -0.07 27.18 4.31
CA HIS A 55 -0.02 25.73 4.21
C HIS A 55 -0.87 25.13 5.33
N PHE A 56 -1.86 24.32 4.94
CA PHE A 56 -2.66 23.55 5.87
C PHE A 56 -2.11 22.12 5.92
N SER A 57 -1.46 21.81 7.02
CA SER A 57 -0.91 20.48 7.28
C SER A 57 -1.36 19.99 8.64
N ILE A 58 -1.46 18.66 8.77
CA ILE A 58 -1.68 17.99 10.05
C ILE A 58 -0.30 17.60 10.59
N SER A 59 0.07 18.21 11.71
CA SER A 59 1.27 17.83 12.45
C SER A 59 1.04 16.49 13.14
N LEU A 60 1.99 15.57 13.00
CA LEU A 60 1.90 14.23 13.54
C LEU A 60 2.73 14.08 14.81
N PRO A 61 2.33 13.23 15.77
CA PRO A 61 3.11 12.98 16.97
C PRO A 61 4.37 12.18 16.62
N ILE A 62 5.50 12.68 17.05
CA ILE A 62 6.82 12.07 16.97
C ILE A 62 7.13 11.42 18.29
N ILE A 63 7.48 10.13 18.28
CA ILE A 63 7.84 9.32 19.45
C ILE A 63 9.19 8.67 19.16
N LEU A 64 10.22 9.12 19.85
CA LEU A 64 11.60 8.67 19.68
C LEU A 64 12.17 8.12 20.97
N TYR A 65 13.04 7.15 20.85
CA TYR A 65 13.88 6.68 21.95
C TYR A 65 15.35 6.86 21.58
N SER A 66 16.03 7.73 22.30
CA SER A 66 17.48 7.89 22.24
C SER A 66 18.14 7.06 23.34
N SER A 67 19.29 6.47 23.02
CA SER A 67 20.08 5.73 24.01
C SER A 67 20.66 6.63 25.09
N ASP A 68 20.85 7.91 24.79
CA ASP A 68 21.53 8.86 25.68
C ASP A 68 20.53 9.67 26.52
N THR A 69 19.37 10.04 25.95
CA THR A 69 18.39 10.94 26.57
C THR A 69 17.05 10.28 26.91
N GLY A 70 16.82 9.03 26.47
CA GLY A 70 15.59 8.28 26.74
C GLY A 70 14.44 8.57 25.79
N TRP A 71 13.19 8.56 26.30
CA TRP A 71 11.98 8.77 25.51
C TRP A 71 11.69 10.24 25.29
N HIS A 72 11.44 10.61 24.03
CA HIS A 72 10.99 11.93 23.59
C HIS A 72 9.66 11.81 22.89
N CYS A 73 8.70 12.69 23.21
CA CYS A 73 7.40 12.75 22.55
C CYS A 73 7.01 14.21 22.32
N PHE A 74 6.93 14.62 21.05
CA PHE A 74 6.58 15.98 20.66
C PHE A 74 5.84 15.98 19.31
N SER A 75 5.26 17.14 18.95
CA SER A 75 4.60 17.29 17.65
C SER A 75 5.62 17.61 16.56
N SER A 76 5.41 17.10 15.35
CA SER A 76 6.25 17.40 14.19
C SER A 76 6.34 18.89 13.87
N SER A 77 5.35 19.70 14.30
CA SER A 77 5.39 21.16 14.14
C SER A 77 6.57 21.80 14.85
N HIS A 78 7.00 21.28 16.00
CA HIS A 78 8.17 21.79 16.71
C HIS A 78 9.47 21.57 15.95
N LEU A 79 9.54 20.54 15.14
CA LEU A 79 10.72 20.24 14.32
C LEU A 79 10.72 20.99 12.99
N LEU A 80 9.55 21.09 12.34
CA LEU A 80 9.42 21.68 11.01
C LEU A 80 9.39 23.22 11.02
N HIS A 81 8.95 23.84 12.12
CA HIS A 81 8.86 25.31 12.25
C HIS A 81 9.89 25.91 13.21
N ALA A 82 10.83 25.10 13.72
CA ALA A 82 11.93 25.59 14.56
C ALA A 82 13.00 26.29 13.71
N GLU A 83 13.63 27.31 14.25
CA GLU A 83 14.80 27.94 13.65
C GLU A 83 15.91 26.89 13.48
N GLY A 84 16.34 26.65 12.25
CA GLY A 84 17.34 25.60 11.93
C GLY A 84 16.82 24.18 11.84
N ASN A 85 15.48 23.95 11.83
CA ASN A 85 14.85 22.64 11.74
C ASN A 85 15.35 21.62 12.81
N THR A 86 15.75 22.13 13.99
CA THR A 86 16.26 21.31 15.10
C THR A 86 15.43 21.55 16.35
N TYR A 87 15.04 20.47 17.03
CA TYR A 87 14.33 20.50 18.30
C TYR A 87 14.85 19.41 19.23
N GLU A 88 15.22 19.77 20.47
CA GLU A 88 15.78 18.84 21.47
C GLU A 88 16.99 18.00 20.97
N GLY A 89 17.79 18.54 20.03
CA GLY A 89 18.91 17.79 19.44
C GLY A 89 18.54 16.87 18.29
N PHE A 90 17.27 16.82 17.90
CA PHE A 90 16.79 16.06 16.75
C PHE A 90 16.58 16.97 15.54
N LYS A 91 16.84 16.43 14.35
CA LYS A 91 16.49 17.08 13.06
C LYS A 91 16.02 16.04 12.04
N ILE A 92 15.36 16.51 10.99
CA ILE A 92 15.11 15.69 9.80
C ILE A 92 16.34 15.81 8.91
N ALA A 93 16.99 14.68 8.58
CA ALA A 93 18.14 14.67 7.69
C ALA A 93 17.72 15.08 6.28
N THR A 94 18.40 16.06 5.71
CA THR A 94 18.16 16.56 4.35
C THR A 94 19.06 15.89 3.31
N GLU A 95 20.13 15.25 3.76
CA GLU A 95 21.13 14.59 2.90
C GLU A 95 21.68 13.33 3.58
N GLY A 96 22.28 12.42 2.79
CA GLY A 96 22.96 11.23 3.30
C GLY A 96 22.08 9.98 3.41
N ASP A 97 22.57 8.98 4.14
CA ASP A 97 21.92 7.65 4.27
C ASP A 97 20.57 7.70 5.01
N TYR A 98 20.30 8.76 5.76
CA TYR A 98 19.10 8.97 6.56
C TYR A 98 18.19 10.07 6.02
N GLU A 99 18.31 10.45 4.74
CA GLU A 99 17.47 11.47 4.12
C GLU A 99 15.97 11.25 4.40
N GLY A 100 15.28 12.29 4.85
CA GLY A 100 13.86 12.27 5.21
C GLY A 100 13.54 11.55 6.53
N LYS A 101 14.53 11.12 7.31
CA LYS A 101 14.36 10.49 8.62
C LYS A 101 14.83 11.41 9.74
N ILE A 102 14.30 11.19 10.93
CA ILE A 102 14.75 11.92 12.11
C ILE A 102 16.09 11.33 12.59
N VAL A 103 17.05 12.21 12.80
CA VAL A 103 18.37 11.90 13.32
C VAL A 103 18.64 12.74 14.56
N GLU A 104 19.37 12.16 15.49
CA GLU A 104 19.89 12.82 16.68
C GLU A 104 21.29 13.37 16.38
N ILE A 105 21.52 14.64 16.69
CA ILE A 105 22.83 15.28 16.54
C ILE A 105 23.57 15.09 17.85
N LYS A 106 24.60 14.25 17.86
CA LYS A 106 25.46 14.07 19.05
C LYS A 106 26.39 15.27 19.25
N PRO A 107 26.91 15.47 20.47
CA PRO A 107 27.84 16.57 20.77
C PRO A 107 29.13 16.54 19.92
N ASN A 108 29.49 15.39 19.37
CA ASN A 108 30.61 15.22 18.44
C ASN A 108 30.27 15.58 16.98
N GLY A 109 29.04 15.99 16.70
CA GLY A 109 28.56 16.31 15.34
C GLY A 109 28.13 15.10 14.50
N GLU A 110 28.15 13.88 15.05
CA GLU A 110 27.68 12.69 14.35
C GLU A 110 26.15 12.62 14.36
N GLU A 111 25.57 12.26 13.21
CA GLU A 111 24.15 12.00 13.05
C GLU A 111 23.86 10.52 13.31
N VAL A 112 23.11 10.24 14.35
CA VAL A 112 22.73 8.88 14.72
C VAL A 112 21.22 8.73 14.62
N ARG A 113 20.75 7.62 14.05
CA ARG A 113 19.34 7.34 13.95
C ARG A 113 18.81 6.80 15.29
N PRO A 114 17.88 7.51 15.97
CA PRO A 114 17.22 7.00 17.17
C PRO A 114 16.24 5.87 16.80
N PHE A 115 15.75 5.14 17.81
CA PHE A 115 14.66 4.21 17.61
C PHE A 115 13.35 5.01 17.46
N ASP A 116 12.75 4.94 16.27
CA ASP A 116 11.62 5.78 15.84
C ASP A 116 10.34 4.95 15.77
N ILE A 117 9.35 5.31 16.61
CA ILE A 117 7.98 4.74 16.62
C ILE A 117 6.96 5.84 16.27
N SER A 118 7.39 6.89 15.62
CA SER A 118 6.52 8.02 15.28
C SER A 118 5.37 7.63 14.38
N ILE A 119 4.25 8.32 14.53
CA ILE A 119 3.11 8.19 13.63
C ILE A 119 3.40 9.05 12.39
N THR A 120 3.80 8.39 11.32
CA THR A 120 4.03 9.02 10.01
C THR A 120 2.73 9.13 9.22
N LYS A 121 2.76 9.84 8.09
CA LYS A 121 1.65 9.94 7.12
C LYS A 121 1.14 8.55 6.72
N THR A 122 2.05 7.62 6.43
CA THR A 122 1.70 6.25 6.02
C THR A 122 1.01 5.48 7.15
N VAL A 123 1.50 5.61 8.39
CA VAL A 123 0.90 4.96 9.56
C VAL A 123 -0.49 5.51 9.87
N LEU A 124 -0.66 6.83 9.83
CA LEU A 124 -1.98 7.44 10.03
C LEU A 124 -2.97 7.03 8.94
N SER A 125 -2.54 7.03 7.67
CA SER A 125 -3.35 6.55 6.55
C SER A 125 -3.77 5.08 6.74
N LEU A 126 -2.84 4.23 7.19
CA LEU A 126 -3.12 2.83 7.52
C LEU A 126 -4.24 2.70 8.55
N PHE A 127 -4.17 3.45 9.66
CA PHE A 127 -5.23 3.43 10.69
C PHE A 127 -6.59 3.89 10.15
N ILE A 128 -6.62 4.99 9.38
CA ILE A 128 -7.85 5.49 8.78
C ILE A 128 -8.44 4.45 7.83
N ASN A 129 -7.63 3.87 6.96
CA ASN A 129 -8.08 2.86 5.99
C ASN A 129 -8.58 1.59 6.69
N CYS A 130 -7.93 1.14 7.76
CA CYS A 130 -8.42 0.03 8.58
C CYS A 130 -9.79 0.35 9.19
N LEU A 131 -9.99 1.57 9.71
CA LEU A 131 -11.29 1.98 10.24
C LEU A 131 -12.37 2.02 9.16
N VAL A 132 -12.03 2.48 7.95
CA VAL A 132 -12.94 2.45 6.80
C VAL A 132 -13.33 1.01 6.45
N VAL A 133 -12.37 0.09 6.34
CA VAL A 133 -12.63 -1.33 6.06
C VAL A 133 -13.54 -1.94 7.13
N ILE A 134 -13.20 -1.76 8.40
CA ILE A 134 -13.99 -2.26 9.53
C ILE A 134 -15.42 -1.67 9.49
N GLY A 135 -15.54 -0.36 9.26
CA GLY A 135 -16.83 0.33 9.16
C GLY A 135 -17.72 -0.22 8.05
N VAL A 136 -17.16 -0.40 6.86
CA VAL A 136 -17.86 -0.94 5.69
C VAL A 136 -18.30 -2.38 5.92
N ILE A 137 -17.42 -3.23 6.45
CA ILE A 137 -17.77 -4.64 6.73
C ILE A 137 -18.83 -4.74 7.84
N LEU A 138 -18.68 -3.98 8.93
CA LEU A 138 -19.67 -3.98 10.00
C LEU A 138 -21.02 -3.41 9.55
N TYR A 139 -21.04 -2.40 8.70
CA TYR A 139 -22.27 -1.86 8.11
C TYR A 139 -22.99 -2.93 7.28
N THR A 140 -22.27 -3.63 6.41
CA THR A 140 -22.79 -4.74 5.61
C THR A 140 -23.28 -5.89 6.50
N ALA A 141 -22.49 -6.32 7.48
CA ALA A 141 -22.84 -7.39 8.39
C ALA A 141 -24.09 -7.07 9.25
N ARG A 142 -24.23 -5.81 9.73
CA ARG A 142 -25.43 -5.37 10.47
C ARG A 142 -26.69 -5.41 9.62
N TRP A 143 -26.59 -5.10 8.34
CA TRP A 143 -27.71 -5.20 7.42
C TRP A 143 -28.17 -6.64 7.29
N TYR A 144 -27.24 -7.60 7.04
CA TYR A 144 -27.57 -9.04 6.93
C TYR A 144 -28.15 -9.62 8.21
N LYS A 145 -27.68 -9.19 9.38
CA LYS A 145 -28.21 -9.65 10.67
C LYS A 145 -29.72 -9.33 10.87
N LYS A 146 -30.24 -8.34 10.15
CA LYS A 146 -31.64 -7.92 10.20
C LYS A 146 -32.53 -8.58 9.13
N GLN A 147 -31.92 -9.33 8.19
CA GLN A 147 -32.64 -9.97 7.10
C GLN A 147 -32.97 -11.44 7.41
N THR A 148 -33.99 -11.94 6.76
CA THR A 148 -34.38 -13.36 6.77
C THR A 148 -34.03 -13.98 5.40
N PRO A 149 -33.93 -15.32 5.27
CA PRO A 149 -33.64 -15.97 3.98
C PRO A 149 -34.62 -15.64 2.85
N GLU A 150 -35.84 -15.19 3.21
CA GLU A 150 -36.92 -14.82 2.26
C GLU A 150 -36.83 -13.34 1.82
N SER A 151 -35.92 -12.57 2.42
CA SER A 151 -35.77 -11.14 2.10
C SER A 151 -35.25 -10.94 0.67
N PRO A 152 -35.67 -9.86 -0.03
CA PRO A 152 -35.17 -9.58 -1.38
C PRO A 152 -33.66 -9.33 -1.38
N ALA A 153 -33.02 -9.66 -2.50
CA ALA A 153 -31.59 -9.46 -2.67
C ALA A 153 -31.16 -8.00 -2.42
N PRO A 154 -30.02 -7.77 -1.78
CA PRO A 154 -29.56 -6.43 -1.44
C PRO A 154 -29.32 -5.59 -2.70
N LYS A 155 -29.66 -4.29 -2.61
CA LYS A 155 -29.46 -3.33 -3.70
C LYS A 155 -28.46 -2.26 -3.29
N GLY A 156 -27.88 -1.59 -4.30
CA GLY A 156 -26.94 -0.50 -4.07
C GLY A 156 -25.59 -0.96 -3.51
N PHE A 157 -25.05 -0.23 -2.53
CA PHE A 157 -23.72 -0.47 -1.98
C PHE A 157 -23.57 -1.86 -1.32
N ILE A 158 -24.60 -2.31 -0.60
CA ILE A 158 -24.57 -3.62 0.07
C ILE A 158 -24.55 -4.75 -0.96
N GLY A 159 -25.35 -4.67 -2.04
CA GLY A 159 -25.28 -5.64 -3.13
C GLY A 159 -23.94 -5.64 -3.86
N PHE A 160 -23.29 -4.48 -3.97
CA PHE A 160 -21.94 -4.37 -4.51
C PHE A 160 -20.92 -5.09 -3.61
N MET A 161 -21.00 -4.88 -2.30
CA MET A 161 -20.12 -5.57 -1.33
C MET A 161 -20.36 -7.09 -1.32
N GLU A 162 -21.62 -7.52 -1.39
CA GLU A 162 -21.95 -8.94 -1.49
C GLU A 162 -21.32 -9.59 -2.72
N MET A 163 -21.42 -8.94 -3.88
CA MET A 163 -20.82 -9.44 -5.12
C MET A 163 -19.31 -9.65 -4.94
N PHE A 164 -18.60 -8.72 -4.31
CA PHE A 164 -17.15 -8.87 -4.07
C PHE A 164 -16.84 -9.99 -3.09
N ILE A 165 -17.58 -10.08 -1.99
CA ILE A 165 -17.38 -11.13 -0.98
C ILE A 165 -17.62 -12.50 -1.60
N MET A 166 -18.72 -12.68 -2.33
CA MET A 166 -19.07 -13.95 -2.97
C MET A 166 -18.07 -14.35 -4.04
N MET A 167 -17.66 -13.40 -4.89
CA MET A 167 -16.64 -13.63 -5.92
C MET A 167 -15.32 -14.10 -5.30
N VAL A 168 -14.84 -13.45 -4.24
CA VAL A 168 -13.56 -13.84 -3.62
C VAL A 168 -13.72 -15.15 -2.84
N GLU A 169 -14.82 -15.34 -2.11
CA GLU A 169 -15.01 -16.54 -1.28
C GLU A 169 -15.30 -17.79 -2.13
N GLU A 170 -16.22 -17.72 -3.10
CA GLU A 170 -16.64 -18.88 -3.86
C GLU A 170 -15.70 -19.18 -5.03
N ASP A 171 -15.35 -18.17 -5.82
CA ASP A 171 -14.56 -18.38 -7.03
C ASP A 171 -13.06 -18.57 -6.73
N VAL A 172 -12.55 -17.93 -5.67
CA VAL A 172 -11.12 -17.98 -5.34
C VAL A 172 -10.84 -18.87 -4.14
N ILE A 173 -11.37 -18.55 -2.96
CA ILE A 173 -10.96 -19.22 -1.72
C ILE A 173 -11.43 -20.67 -1.70
N LYS A 174 -12.71 -20.88 -1.94
CA LYS A 174 -13.32 -22.22 -1.92
C LYS A 174 -12.74 -23.14 -2.98
N SER A 175 -12.49 -22.61 -4.19
CA SER A 175 -11.93 -23.37 -5.30
C SER A 175 -10.47 -23.76 -5.08
N CYS A 176 -9.65 -22.90 -4.46
CA CYS A 176 -8.23 -23.13 -4.25
C CYS A 176 -7.91 -23.88 -2.96
N VAL A 177 -8.60 -23.60 -1.85
CA VAL A 177 -8.32 -24.19 -0.53
C VAL A 177 -9.10 -25.50 -0.32
N GLY A 178 -10.24 -25.68 -0.98
CA GLY A 178 -11.05 -26.90 -0.88
C GLY A 178 -11.83 -27.01 0.43
N LYS A 179 -11.82 -28.20 1.08
CA LYS A 179 -12.68 -28.52 2.25
C LYS A 179 -12.50 -27.58 3.45
N ASP A 180 -11.28 -27.12 3.68
CA ASP A 180 -10.91 -26.29 4.84
C ASP A 180 -11.11 -24.77 4.59
N TYR A 181 -11.74 -24.36 3.49
CA TYR A 181 -11.84 -22.96 3.08
C TYR A 181 -12.41 -22.05 4.17
N LYS A 182 -13.39 -22.52 4.95
CA LYS A 182 -14.03 -21.71 6.03
C LYS A 182 -13.06 -21.26 7.12
N LYS A 183 -11.97 -22.01 7.33
CA LYS A 183 -10.94 -21.66 8.33
C LYS A 183 -10.08 -20.51 7.85
N PHE A 184 -9.77 -20.44 6.56
CA PHE A 184 -8.88 -19.46 5.97
C PHE A 184 -9.61 -18.28 5.31
N SER A 185 -10.92 -18.42 5.02
CA SER A 185 -11.75 -17.40 4.40
C SER A 185 -11.68 -16.04 5.13
N PRO A 186 -11.79 -15.96 6.49
CA PRO A 186 -11.70 -14.67 7.17
C PRO A 186 -10.36 -13.95 6.95
N TYR A 187 -9.24 -14.69 6.97
CA TYR A 187 -7.91 -14.13 6.72
C TYR A 187 -7.79 -13.63 5.27
N LEU A 188 -8.16 -14.44 4.30
CA LEU A 188 -8.01 -14.16 2.87
C LEU A 188 -8.92 -13.01 2.42
N LEU A 189 -10.17 -12.96 2.92
CA LEU A 189 -11.08 -11.84 2.70
C LEU A 189 -10.55 -10.55 3.33
N THR A 190 -10.00 -10.64 4.54
CA THR A 190 -9.39 -9.47 5.19
C THR A 190 -8.21 -8.96 4.38
N ALA A 191 -7.33 -9.83 3.90
CA ALA A 191 -6.21 -9.46 3.05
C ALA A 191 -6.68 -8.80 1.74
N PHE A 192 -7.72 -9.36 1.09
CA PHE A 192 -8.30 -8.77 -0.12
C PHE A 192 -8.80 -7.34 0.11
N PHE A 193 -9.69 -7.15 1.10
CA PHE A 193 -10.27 -5.83 1.36
C PHE A 193 -9.23 -4.85 1.89
N PHE A 194 -8.27 -5.31 2.69
CA PHE A 194 -7.17 -4.48 3.15
C PHE A 194 -6.35 -3.95 1.98
N ILE A 195 -5.90 -4.81 1.07
CA ILE A 195 -5.11 -4.41 -0.10
C ILE A 195 -5.94 -3.52 -1.02
N PHE A 196 -7.17 -3.93 -1.34
CA PHE A 196 -8.04 -3.21 -2.26
C PHE A 196 -8.35 -1.79 -1.77
N VAL A 197 -8.78 -1.65 -0.51
CA VAL A 197 -9.12 -0.33 0.05
C VAL A 197 -7.89 0.55 0.20
N ASN A 198 -6.75 0.01 0.65
CA ASN A 198 -5.51 0.79 0.75
C ASN A 198 -5.04 1.27 -0.63
N ASN A 199 -5.12 0.44 -1.66
CA ASN A 199 -4.76 0.83 -3.03
C ASN A 199 -5.69 1.93 -3.55
N VAL A 200 -7.01 1.76 -3.39
CA VAL A 200 -8.00 2.76 -3.85
C VAL A 200 -7.87 4.07 -3.08
N MET A 201 -7.68 4.01 -1.76
CA MET A 201 -7.48 5.21 -0.94
C MET A 201 -6.17 5.92 -1.27
N GLY A 202 -5.12 5.16 -1.67
CA GLY A 202 -3.87 5.73 -2.15
C GLY A 202 -4.02 6.57 -3.41
N LEU A 203 -4.98 6.24 -4.29
CA LEU A 203 -5.26 6.97 -5.54
C LEU A 203 -6.01 8.30 -5.32
N ILE A 204 -6.67 8.46 -4.19
CA ILE A 204 -7.42 9.67 -3.88
C ILE A 204 -6.45 10.75 -3.39
N PRO A 205 -6.21 11.85 -4.13
CA PRO A 205 -5.18 12.83 -3.77
C PRO A 205 -5.60 13.77 -2.61
N VAL A 206 -6.82 13.62 -2.10
CA VAL A 206 -7.41 14.49 -1.07
C VAL A 206 -7.53 13.71 0.24
N PHE A 207 -7.24 14.41 1.36
CA PHE A 207 -7.47 13.84 2.70
C PHE A 207 -8.89 13.27 2.84
N PRO A 208 -9.08 12.05 3.37
CA PRO A 208 -8.12 11.17 4.05
C PRO A 208 -7.35 10.20 3.13
N GLY A 209 -7.36 10.40 1.82
CA GLY A 209 -6.59 9.63 0.85
C GLY A 209 -5.14 10.13 0.70
N GLY A 210 -4.45 9.66 -0.35
CA GLY A 210 -3.10 10.08 -0.71
C GLY A 210 -1.98 9.49 0.16
N GLY A 211 -2.29 8.57 1.06
CA GLY A 211 -1.29 7.78 1.77
C GLY A 211 -0.95 6.50 1.00
N ASN A 212 0.27 6.39 0.50
CA ASN A 212 0.73 5.23 -0.25
C ASN A 212 1.12 4.08 0.69
N VAL A 213 0.11 3.45 1.33
CA VAL A 213 0.31 2.40 2.34
C VAL A 213 0.95 1.15 1.72
N THR A 214 0.43 0.66 0.61
CA THR A 214 0.92 -0.54 -0.08
C THR A 214 2.17 -0.29 -0.93
N GLY A 215 2.53 0.97 -1.18
CA GLY A 215 3.83 1.36 -1.71
C GLY A 215 4.94 1.39 -0.65
N ASN A 216 4.64 1.07 0.61
CA ASN A 216 5.66 0.84 1.63
C ASN A 216 6.03 -0.65 1.67
N ILE A 217 7.30 -0.95 1.37
CA ILE A 217 7.81 -2.32 1.30
C ILE A 217 7.67 -3.07 2.63
N ALA A 218 7.74 -2.38 3.78
CA ALA A 218 7.58 -3.02 5.08
C ALA A 218 6.16 -3.56 5.27
N ILE A 219 5.13 -2.84 4.82
CA ILE A 219 3.73 -3.27 4.93
C ILE A 219 3.46 -4.46 4.01
N THR A 220 3.94 -4.40 2.76
CA THR A 220 3.80 -5.53 1.82
C THR A 220 4.57 -6.76 2.27
N MET A 221 5.71 -6.57 2.93
CA MET A 221 6.48 -7.65 3.54
C MET A 221 5.70 -8.31 4.70
N VAL A 222 5.06 -7.53 5.57
CA VAL A 222 4.22 -8.08 6.66
C VAL A 222 3.06 -8.90 6.09
N LEU A 223 2.37 -8.42 5.04
CA LEU A 223 1.30 -9.16 4.39
C LEU A 223 1.79 -10.50 3.80
N ALA A 224 2.94 -10.46 3.12
CA ALA A 224 3.56 -11.66 2.57
C ALA A 224 4.02 -12.63 3.67
N LEU A 225 4.55 -12.09 4.78
CA LEU A 225 4.93 -12.88 5.95
C LEU A 225 3.73 -13.53 6.64
N CYS A 226 2.59 -12.85 6.72
CA CYS A 226 1.35 -13.45 7.23
C CYS A 226 0.91 -14.64 6.36
N THR A 227 0.99 -14.53 5.03
CA THR A 227 0.73 -15.64 4.11
C THR A 227 1.75 -16.77 4.31
N PHE A 228 3.04 -16.44 4.43
CA PHE A 228 4.10 -17.41 4.70
C PHE A 228 3.83 -18.20 5.99
N VAL A 229 3.48 -17.51 7.08
CA VAL A 229 3.12 -18.13 8.36
C VAL A 229 1.88 -19.01 8.20
N ALA A 230 0.84 -18.53 7.51
CA ALA A 230 -0.38 -19.30 7.28
C ALA A 230 -0.09 -20.61 6.53
N VAL A 231 0.73 -20.57 5.48
CA VAL A 231 1.12 -21.76 4.69
C VAL A 231 1.93 -22.75 5.51
N ASN A 232 2.94 -22.29 6.24
CA ASN A 232 3.89 -23.19 6.91
C ASN A 232 3.37 -23.70 8.26
N VAL A 233 2.67 -22.87 9.06
CA VAL A 233 2.17 -23.28 10.39
C VAL A 233 0.97 -24.21 10.25
N PHE A 234 0.10 -23.97 9.26
CA PHE A 234 -1.07 -24.81 9.02
C PHE A 234 -0.83 -25.91 7.98
N GLY A 235 0.38 -26.04 7.44
CA GLY A 235 0.76 -27.10 6.51
C GLY A 235 0.62 -28.49 7.13
N THR A 236 0.20 -29.49 6.31
CA THR A 236 0.07 -30.88 6.72
C THR A 236 1.44 -31.54 6.87
N LYS A 237 1.47 -32.73 7.52
CA LYS A 237 2.71 -33.51 7.61
C LYS A 237 3.18 -33.97 6.24
N GLU A 238 2.26 -34.28 5.35
CA GLU A 238 2.50 -34.65 3.96
C GLU A 238 3.20 -33.52 3.19
N TYR A 239 2.74 -32.27 3.36
CA TYR A 239 3.39 -31.07 2.79
C TYR A 239 4.85 -30.98 3.21
N TRP A 240 5.17 -31.12 4.51
CA TRP A 240 6.54 -31.07 4.99
C TRP A 240 7.37 -32.28 4.54
N LYS A 241 6.74 -33.47 4.43
CA LYS A 241 7.39 -34.66 3.88
C LYS A 241 7.74 -34.47 2.42
N GLU A 242 6.85 -33.90 1.62
CA GLU A 242 7.08 -33.58 0.20
C GLU A 242 8.22 -32.61 -0.01
N ILE A 243 8.32 -31.57 0.82
CA ILE A 243 9.42 -30.58 0.76
C ILE A 243 10.76 -31.21 1.13
N LEU A 244 10.81 -31.95 2.25
CA LEU A 244 12.07 -32.50 2.77
C LEU A 244 12.47 -33.80 2.07
N TRP A 245 11.49 -34.58 1.63
CA TRP A 245 11.71 -35.88 1.00
C TRP A 245 10.75 -36.14 -0.17
N PRO A 246 10.87 -35.36 -1.27
CA PRO A 246 9.98 -35.51 -2.42
C PRO A 246 10.08 -36.92 -3.04
N GLU A 247 8.99 -37.42 -3.62
CA GLU A 247 8.92 -38.72 -4.29
C GLU A 247 9.50 -38.63 -5.70
N VAL A 248 10.84 -38.44 -5.80
CA VAL A 248 11.60 -38.37 -7.06
C VAL A 248 12.64 -39.47 -7.13
N PRO A 249 13.15 -39.83 -8.33
CA PRO A 249 14.19 -40.84 -8.51
C PRO A 249 15.42 -40.57 -7.64
N THR A 250 16.03 -41.66 -7.15
CA THR A 250 17.10 -41.66 -6.14
C THR A 250 18.34 -40.87 -6.55
N PHE A 251 18.62 -40.75 -7.84
CA PHE A 251 19.79 -39.99 -8.33
C PHE A 251 19.65 -38.47 -8.13
N LEU A 252 18.40 -37.93 -7.98
CA LEU A 252 18.14 -36.51 -7.68
C LEU A 252 18.19 -36.22 -6.18
N LYS A 253 18.21 -37.27 -5.34
CA LYS A 253 18.32 -37.19 -3.88
C LYS A 253 19.74 -37.36 -3.38
N CYS A 254 20.55 -38.10 -4.08
CA CYS A 254 21.92 -38.46 -3.67
C CYS A 254 22.86 -38.45 -4.92
N PRO A 255 24.08 -37.88 -4.87
CA PRO A 255 24.78 -37.39 -3.67
C PRO A 255 24.44 -35.94 -3.23
N ILE A 256 23.81 -35.17 -4.11
CA ILE A 256 23.43 -33.77 -3.78
C ILE A 256 21.90 -33.70 -3.72
N PRO A 257 21.30 -33.29 -2.56
CA PRO A 257 19.84 -33.21 -2.40
C PRO A 257 19.30 -31.93 -3.11
N LEU A 258 19.39 -31.94 -4.45
CA LEU A 258 19.06 -30.77 -5.28
C LEU A 258 17.56 -30.44 -5.18
N MET A 259 16.70 -31.46 -5.22
CA MET A 259 15.25 -31.30 -5.21
C MET A 259 14.73 -30.72 -3.88
N PRO A 260 15.10 -31.25 -2.71
CA PRO A 260 14.77 -30.64 -1.43
C PRO A 260 15.28 -29.20 -1.28
N ALA A 261 16.46 -28.90 -1.83
CA ALA A 261 16.99 -27.54 -1.81
C ALA A 261 16.13 -26.58 -2.65
N ILE A 262 15.70 -26.97 -3.84
CA ILE A 262 14.80 -26.17 -4.70
C ILE A 262 13.45 -25.93 -4.02
N GLU A 263 12.85 -26.98 -3.44
CA GLU A 263 11.58 -26.83 -2.71
C GLU A 263 11.72 -25.91 -1.48
N LEU A 264 12.81 -26.02 -0.74
CA LEU A 264 13.09 -25.16 0.39
C LEU A 264 13.25 -23.68 -0.04
N PHE A 265 13.96 -23.43 -1.13
CA PHE A 265 14.02 -22.09 -1.73
C PHE A 265 12.63 -21.61 -2.18
N GLY A 266 11.80 -22.50 -2.73
CA GLY A 266 10.43 -22.24 -3.14
C GLY A 266 9.57 -21.67 -2.01
N ILE A 267 9.74 -22.15 -0.78
CA ILE A 267 9.00 -21.66 0.40
C ILE A 267 9.24 -20.16 0.62
N PHE A 268 10.47 -19.68 0.44
CA PHE A 268 10.84 -18.29 0.63
C PHE A 268 10.53 -17.42 -0.59
N THR A 269 10.73 -17.93 -1.80
CA THR A 269 10.53 -17.15 -3.03
C THR A 269 9.06 -16.82 -3.30
N LYS A 270 8.12 -17.70 -2.91
CA LYS A 270 6.67 -17.47 -3.08
C LYS A 270 6.19 -16.21 -2.34
N PRO A 271 6.40 -16.04 -1.03
CA PRO A 271 6.05 -14.81 -0.31
C PRO A 271 6.82 -13.58 -0.82
N PHE A 272 8.10 -13.74 -1.14
CA PHE A 272 8.91 -12.67 -1.70
C PHE A 272 8.34 -12.15 -3.02
N ALA A 273 7.92 -13.04 -3.91
CA ALA A 273 7.27 -12.67 -5.16
C ALA A 273 5.93 -11.92 -4.94
N LEU A 274 5.14 -12.31 -3.93
CA LEU A 274 3.92 -11.61 -3.54
C LEU A 274 4.22 -10.18 -3.06
N MET A 275 5.21 -10.03 -2.20
CA MET A 275 5.66 -8.75 -1.66
C MET A 275 6.10 -7.80 -2.78
N ILE A 276 7.03 -8.24 -3.63
CA ILE A 276 7.59 -7.42 -4.72
C ILE A 276 6.50 -7.03 -5.72
N ARG A 277 5.61 -7.94 -6.08
CA ARG A 277 4.53 -7.66 -7.03
C ARG A 277 3.60 -6.57 -6.51
N LEU A 278 3.18 -6.66 -5.24
CA LEU A 278 2.29 -5.66 -4.64
C LEU A 278 2.98 -4.29 -4.56
N PHE A 279 4.19 -4.25 -4.04
CA PHE A 279 5.00 -3.04 -3.92
C PHE A 279 5.29 -2.38 -5.29
N ALA A 280 5.85 -3.16 -6.24
CA ALA A 280 6.29 -2.63 -7.52
C ALA A 280 5.15 -2.05 -8.37
N ASN A 281 3.99 -2.71 -8.40
CA ASN A 281 2.86 -2.22 -9.18
C ASN A 281 2.34 -0.87 -8.68
N ILE A 282 2.20 -0.71 -7.36
CA ILE A 282 1.72 0.54 -6.78
C ILE A 282 2.74 1.66 -6.95
N MET A 283 4.03 1.37 -6.70
CA MET A 283 5.09 2.35 -6.90
C MET A 283 5.20 2.80 -8.36
N ALA A 284 5.09 1.86 -9.31
CA ALA A 284 5.13 2.18 -10.74
C ALA A 284 3.93 3.05 -11.16
N GLY A 285 2.71 2.71 -10.73
CA GLY A 285 1.50 3.48 -11.04
C GLY A 285 1.59 4.92 -10.56
N HIS A 286 1.88 5.14 -9.28
CA HIS A 286 2.06 6.48 -8.71
C HIS A 286 3.19 7.26 -9.41
N SER A 287 4.32 6.62 -9.70
CA SER A 287 5.43 7.28 -10.39
C SER A 287 5.06 7.74 -11.80
N ILE A 288 4.26 6.97 -12.55
CA ILE A 288 3.79 7.34 -13.88
C ILE A 288 2.87 8.57 -13.82
N ILE A 289 1.89 8.58 -12.90
CA ILE A 289 0.97 9.71 -12.74
C ILE A 289 1.72 10.99 -12.34
N LEU A 290 2.65 10.89 -11.40
CA LEU A 290 3.47 12.02 -10.98
C LEU A 290 4.40 12.50 -12.10
N ALA A 291 4.98 11.60 -12.89
CA ALA A 291 5.76 11.96 -14.06
C ALA A 291 4.93 12.71 -15.12
N LEU A 292 3.70 12.24 -15.40
CA LEU A 292 2.79 12.92 -16.32
C LEU A 292 2.40 14.32 -15.85
N THR A 293 2.15 14.49 -14.55
CA THR A 293 1.85 15.81 -13.99
C THR A 293 3.06 16.73 -13.98
N SER A 294 4.27 16.23 -13.73
CA SER A 294 5.49 17.04 -13.76
C SER A 294 5.86 17.54 -15.16
N ILE A 295 5.45 16.86 -16.24
CA ILE A 295 5.62 17.34 -17.61
C ILE A 295 4.95 18.71 -17.81
N ILE A 296 3.79 18.96 -17.18
CA ILE A 296 3.09 20.26 -17.26
C ILE A 296 4.00 21.37 -16.74
N PHE A 297 4.65 21.15 -15.59
CA PHE A 297 5.54 22.15 -14.99
C PHE A 297 6.82 22.35 -15.80
N VAL A 298 7.42 21.29 -16.29
CA VAL A 298 8.65 21.35 -17.12
C VAL A 298 8.38 22.11 -18.42
N THR A 299 7.23 21.89 -19.06
CA THR A 299 6.89 22.55 -20.34
C THR A 299 6.36 23.98 -20.17
N ALA A 300 6.03 24.41 -18.96
CA ALA A 300 5.55 25.76 -18.67
C ALA A 300 6.54 26.86 -19.13
N SER A 301 7.85 26.58 -19.11
CA SER A 301 8.89 27.52 -19.54
C SER A 301 9.14 27.54 -21.05
N MET A 302 8.55 26.60 -21.83
CA MET A 302 8.84 26.40 -23.27
C MET A 302 7.97 27.24 -24.21
N GLY A 303 7.15 28.14 -23.68
CA GLY A 303 6.25 28.99 -24.46
C GLY A 303 4.78 28.55 -24.41
N ALA A 304 3.87 29.51 -24.53
CA ALA A 304 2.44 29.31 -24.27
C ALA A 304 1.78 28.24 -25.14
N ALA A 305 2.11 28.14 -26.42
CA ALA A 305 1.52 27.15 -27.32
C ALA A 305 1.95 25.71 -26.97
N ILE A 306 3.23 25.50 -26.68
CA ILE A 306 3.76 24.19 -26.29
C ILE A 306 3.22 23.79 -24.91
N SER A 307 3.26 24.71 -23.94
CA SER A 307 2.73 24.48 -22.61
C SER A 307 1.26 24.09 -22.61
N THR A 308 0.40 24.81 -23.37
CA THR A 308 -1.03 24.49 -23.47
C THR A 308 -1.26 23.13 -24.11
N SER A 309 -0.57 22.83 -25.22
CA SER A 309 -0.72 21.53 -25.91
C SER A 309 -0.30 20.37 -25.01
N MET A 310 0.86 20.49 -24.34
CA MET A 310 1.36 19.45 -23.44
C MET A 310 0.48 19.28 -22.20
N SER A 311 -0.07 20.36 -21.67
CA SER A 311 -1.02 20.31 -20.55
C SER A 311 -2.27 19.52 -20.89
N ILE A 312 -2.87 19.75 -22.08
CA ILE A 312 -4.05 19.01 -22.53
C ILE A 312 -3.74 17.53 -22.66
N VAL A 313 -2.63 17.17 -23.32
CA VAL A 313 -2.20 15.79 -23.49
C VAL A 313 -1.92 15.14 -22.14
N SER A 314 -1.17 15.80 -21.25
CA SER A 314 -0.82 15.29 -19.93
C SER A 314 -2.06 15.04 -19.06
N VAL A 315 -3.02 15.96 -19.03
CA VAL A 315 -4.28 15.77 -18.30
C VAL A 315 -5.09 14.60 -18.84
N LEU A 316 -5.21 14.47 -20.17
CA LEU A 316 -5.94 13.35 -20.78
C LEU A 316 -5.31 12.00 -20.43
N PHE A 317 -3.97 11.91 -20.53
CA PHE A 317 -3.23 10.71 -20.14
C PHE A 317 -3.31 10.42 -18.64
N SER A 318 -3.28 11.44 -17.80
CA SER A 318 -3.43 11.27 -16.34
C SER A 318 -4.80 10.71 -15.97
N ILE A 319 -5.87 11.15 -16.60
CA ILE A 319 -7.22 10.60 -16.40
C ILE A 319 -7.25 9.12 -16.84
N PHE A 320 -6.70 8.81 -18.02
CA PHE A 320 -6.62 7.43 -18.51
C PHE A 320 -5.81 6.55 -17.55
N MET A 321 -4.64 7.01 -17.09
CA MET A 321 -3.80 6.26 -16.16
C MET A 321 -4.47 6.05 -14.79
N ASN A 322 -5.20 7.03 -14.27
CA ASN A 322 -5.99 6.85 -13.04
C ASN A 322 -7.05 5.75 -13.19
N CYS A 323 -7.73 5.68 -14.35
CA CYS A 323 -8.69 4.58 -14.62
C CYS A 323 -8.00 3.22 -14.66
N VAL A 324 -6.84 3.14 -15.30
CA VAL A 324 -6.02 1.91 -15.35
C VAL A 324 -5.54 1.54 -13.94
N GLU A 325 -5.13 2.51 -13.13
CA GLU A 325 -4.60 2.27 -11.78
C GLU A 325 -5.69 1.75 -10.82
N VAL A 326 -6.94 2.23 -10.93
CA VAL A 326 -8.09 1.65 -10.20
C VAL A 326 -8.30 0.18 -10.58
N LEU A 327 -8.19 -0.15 -11.87
CA LEU A 327 -8.29 -1.54 -12.34
C LEU A 327 -7.13 -2.39 -11.79
N VAL A 328 -5.91 -1.86 -11.84
CA VAL A 328 -4.71 -2.53 -11.29
C VAL A 328 -4.84 -2.72 -9.78
N ALA A 329 -5.36 -1.74 -9.05
CA ALA A 329 -5.62 -1.84 -7.61
C ALA A 329 -6.52 -3.04 -7.27
N PHE A 330 -7.59 -3.24 -8.05
CA PHE A 330 -8.46 -4.40 -7.90
C PHE A 330 -7.75 -5.72 -8.27
N ILE A 331 -7.13 -5.77 -9.45
CA ILE A 331 -6.41 -6.96 -9.94
C ILE A 331 -5.33 -7.38 -8.93
N GLN A 332 -4.63 -6.42 -8.34
CA GLN A 332 -3.56 -6.69 -7.40
C GLN A 332 -4.07 -7.35 -6.09
N ALA A 333 -5.19 -6.85 -5.55
CA ALA A 333 -5.84 -7.46 -4.39
C ALA A 333 -6.33 -8.88 -4.72
N TYR A 334 -6.93 -9.06 -5.91
CA TYR A 334 -7.44 -10.34 -6.38
C TYR A 334 -6.30 -11.36 -6.57
N VAL A 335 -5.23 -10.99 -7.27
CA VAL A 335 -4.08 -11.88 -7.53
C VAL A 335 -3.34 -12.23 -6.24
N PHE A 336 -3.17 -11.29 -5.32
CA PHE A 336 -2.55 -11.58 -4.02
C PHE A 336 -3.37 -12.63 -3.26
N THR A 337 -4.68 -12.43 -3.19
CA THR A 337 -5.58 -13.36 -2.49
C THR A 337 -5.65 -14.71 -3.17
N MET A 338 -5.71 -14.75 -4.50
CA MET A 338 -5.71 -15.98 -5.28
C MET A 338 -4.43 -16.79 -5.06
N LEU A 339 -3.26 -16.18 -5.18
CA LEU A 339 -1.99 -16.87 -4.97
C LEU A 339 -1.82 -17.33 -3.52
N SER A 340 -2.22 -16.50 -2.55
CA SER A 340 -2.23 -16.92 -1.14
C SER A 340 -3.15 -18.11 -0.89
N SER A 341 -4.34 -18.13 -1.52
CA SER A 341 -5.29 -19.24 -1.46
C SER A 341 -4.70 -20.52 -2.08
N VAL A 342 -4.05 -20.40 -3.24
CA VAL A 342 -3.37 -21.54 -3.90
C VAL A 342 -2.25 -22.08 -3.02
N PHE A 343 -1.41 -21.25 -2.43
CA PHE A 343 -0.32 -21.69 -1.56
C PHE A 343 -0.83 -22.37 -0.29
N ILE A 344 -1.90 -21.86 0.31
CA ILE A 344 -2.56 -22.49 1.45
C ILE A 344 -3.18 -23.83 1.01
N GLY A 345 -3.86 -23.88 -0.14
CA GLY A 345 -4.45 -25.11 -0.68
C GLY A 345 -3.39 -26.19 -0.92
N MET A 346 -2.26 -25.83 -1.54
CA MET A 346 -1.12 -26.75 -1.74
C MET A 346 -0.53 -27.25 -0.41
N SER A 347 -0.53 -26.44 0.64
CA SER A 347 -0.05 -26.87 1.95
C SER A 347 -1.03 -27.80 2.70
N ARG A 348 -2.26 -27.95 2.20
CA ARG A 348 -3.36 -28.72 2.83
C ARG A 348 -3.71 -30.00 2.07
N VAL A 349 -2.90 -30.41 1.07
CA VAL A 349 -3.13 -31.65 0.35
C VAL A 349 -3.10 -32.83 1.31
N GLU A 350 -4.19 -33.60 1.35
CA GLU A 350 -4.26 -34.89 2.05
C GLU A 350 -3.54 -35.92 1.20
N GLY A 351 -2.57 -36.64 1.77
CA GLY A 351 -1.89 -37.74 1.07
C GLY A 351 -2.90 -38.80 0.63
N HIS A 352 -2.90 -39.12 -0.65
CA HIS A 352 -3.60 -40.29 -1.11
C HIS A 352 -2.90 -41.53 -0.52
N HIS A 353 -3.50 -42.15 0.50
CA HIS A 353 -3.13 -43.47 0.92
C HIS A 353 -3.52 -44.44 -0.22
N HIS A 354 -2.54 -44.87 -1.03
CA HIS A 354 -2.61 -46.06 -1.84
C HIS A 354 -2.18 -47.25 -1.02
#